data_929af866323dbff667e8630b36821e8a
#
_entry.id   929af866323dbff667e8630b36821e8a
#
_cell.length_a   1.000
_cell.length_b   1.000
_cell.length_c   1.000
_cell.angle_alpha   90.00
_cell.angle_beta   90.00
_cell.angle_gamma   90.00
#
_symmetry.space_group_name_H-M   'P 1'
#
loop_
_entity.id
_entity.type
_entity.pdbx_description
1 polymer ?
#
loop_
_entity_poly.entity_id
_entity_poly.type
_entity_poly.pdbx_seq_one_letter_code
_entity_poly.pdbx_strand_id
1 'polypeptide(L)'
;MQLTLAEADTIIVILIFIVILLLVLGGISLYYNRVFKRRNEQLHRILDALDDYRAIVGDRDLSLDEQEEAVKKKQSKLASKAAKAIPMGQGQSFFVKMDARVNKEKPFMDPDFDQKSLAEFMEVDVETFCKLVPRYTDPERTLEYINSLRAEHAAKMLMEHSDYSMEYIASQCGFKNLAAFNSAFKFAFGITPTDYMSGVSQMFKKKKDPRP
;
A
#
# COMPACT_ATOMS: atom_id res chain seq x y z
N MET A 1 46.86 40.25 -2.49
CA MET A 1 47.19 38.82 -2.49
C MET A 1 46.58 38.24 -3.75
N GLN A 2 47.37 38.05 -4.83
CA GLN A 2 46.88 37.52 -6.11
C GLN A 2 46.87 35.99 -5.98
N LEU A 3 45.72 35.37 -6.11
CA LEU A 3 45.60 33.89 -6.20
C LEU A 3 46.41 33.44 -7.42
N THR A 4 47.24 32.41 -7.26
CA THR A 4 47.92 31.79 -8.39
C THR A 4 46.87 31.07 -9.26
N LEU A 5 47.09 31.01 -10.58
CA LEU A 5 46.20 30.36 -11.54
C LEU A 5 45.83 28.91 -11.09
N ALA A 6 46.79 28.18 -10.54
CA ALA A 6 46.56 26.81 -10.03
C ALA A 6 45.62 26.74 -8.80
N GLU A 7 45.64 27.75 -7.95
CA GLU A 7 44.73 27.84 -6.79
C GLU A 7 43.28 28.19 -7.25
N ALA A 8 43.16 29.03 -8.29
CA ALA A 8 41.83 29.34 -8.88
C ALA A 8 41.21 28.12 -9.52
N ASP A 9 41.95 27.31 -10.26
CA ASP A 9 41.44 26.07 -10.88
C ASP A 9 41.01 25.03 -9.83
N THR A 10 41.75 24.89 -8.73
CA THR A 10 41.36 23.98 -7.64
C THR A 10 40.09 24.43 -6.94
N ILE A 11 39.91 25.73 -6.73
CA ILE A 11 38.67 26.28 -6.14
C ILE A 11 37.46 26.02 -7.05
N ILE A 12 37.64 26.20 -8.37
CA ILE A 12 36.57 25.95 -9.35
C ILE A 12 36.16 24.48 -9.32
N VAL A 13 37.10 23.54 -9.30
CA VAL A 13 36.82 22.10 -9.22
C VAL A 13 36.04 21.73 -7.94
N ILE A 14 36.46 22.29 -6.80
CA ILE A 14 35.78 22.08 -5.51
C ILE A 14 34.32 22.63 -5.57
N LEU A 15 34.13 23.82 -6.13
CA LEU A 15 32.80 24.41 -6.26
C LEU A 15 31.88 23.56 -7.16
N ILE A 16 32.40 23.06 -8.28
CA ILE A 16 31.64 22.15 -9.16
C ILE A 16 31.26 20.89 -8.41
N PHE A 17 32.17 20.30 -7.64
CA PHE A 17 31.90 19.10 -6.85
C PHE A 17 30.81 19.35 -5.80
N ILE A 18 30.84 20.50 -5.11
CA ILE A 18 29.84 20.90 -4.14
C ILE A 18 28.45 21.07 -4.81
N VAL A 19 28.42 21.69 -5.99
CA VAL A 19 27.15 21.85 -6.74
C VAL A 19 26.56 20.51 -7.15
N ILE A 20 27.38 19.59 -7.65
CA ILE A 20 26.95 18.22 -8.00
C ILE A 20 26.44 17.50 -6.77
N LEU A 21 27.14 17.58 -5.64
CA LEU A 21 26.72 16.97 -4.38
C LEU A 21 25.35 17.52 -3.92
N LEU A 22 25.16 18.83 -3.99
CA LEU A 22 23.88 19.46 -3.63
C LEU A 22 22.72 19.03 -4.56
N LEU A 23 22.99 18.88 -5.87
CA LEU A 23 21.99 18.37 -6.83
C LEU A 23 21.62 16.92 -6.54
N VAL A 24 22.58 16.06 -6.21
CA VAL A 24 22.34 14.66 -5.82
C VAL A 24 21.53 14.59 -4.53
N LEU A 25 21.92 15.34 -3.50
CA LEU A 25 21.18 15.40 -2.24
C LEU A 25 19.76 15.95 -2.42
N GLY A 26 19.57 16.97 -3.25
CA GLY A 26 18.28 17.51 -3.63
C GLY A 26 17.41 16.47 -4.35
N GLY A 27 17.98 15.74 -5.29
CA GLY A 27 17.29 14.65 -6.00
C GLY A 27 16.86 13.51 -5.07
N ILE A 28 17.75 13.12 -4.16
CA ILE A 28 17.47 12.13 -3.12
C ILE A 28 16.33 12.62 -2.20
N SER A 29 16.39 13.85 -1.75
CA SER A 29 15.35 14.46 -0.90
C SER A 29 13.99 14.50 -1.58
N LEU A 30 13.93 14.89 -2.86
CA LEU A 30 12.69 14.87 -3.64
C LEU A 30 12.15 13.47 -3.86
N TYR A 31 13.03 12.49 -4.08
CA TYR A 31 12.65 11.09 -4.20
C TYR A 31 12.03 10.57 -2.89
N TYR A 32 12.70 10.77 -1.76
CA TYR A 32 12.18 10.38 -0.45
C TYR A 32 10.89 11.09 -0.09
N ASN A 33 10.77 12.38 -0.39
CA ASN A 33 9.55 13.14 -0.14
C ASN A 33 8.36 12.60 -0.96
N ARG A 34 8.58 12.23 -2.24
CA ARG A 34 7.54 11.59 -3.07
C ARG A 34 7.15 10.20 -2.54
N VAL A 35 8.12 9.40 -2.12
CA VAL A 35 7.87 8.07 -1.54
C VAL A 35 7.12 8.21 -0.21
N PHE A 36 7.55 9.13 0.64
CA PHE A 36 6.92 9.39 1.94
C PHE A 36 5.48 9.92 1.79
N LYS A 37 5.25 10.85 0.86
CA LYS A 37 3.91 11.38 0.57
C LYS A 37 2.96 10.27 0.11
N ARG A 38 3.40 9.38 -0.79
CA ARG A 38 2.58 8.24 -1.25
C ARG A 38 2.26 7.26 -0.12
N ARG A 39 3.23 6.99 0.77
CA ARG A 39 3.01 6.14 1.95
C ARG A 39 2.04 6.77 2.93
N ASN A 40 2.14 8.07 3.14
CA ASN A 40 1.25 8.79 4.05
C ASN A 40 -0.19 8.83 3.51
N GLU A 41 -0.38 9.00 2.20
CA GLU A 41 -1.70 8.93 1.56
C GLU A 41 -2.32 7.52 1.67
N GLN A 42 -1.52 6.45 1.57
CA GLN A 42 -1.99 5.08 1.79
C GLN A 42 -2.35 4.84 3.26
N LEU A 43 -1.53 5.33 4.18
CA LEU A 43 -1.80 5.24 5.62
C LEU A 43 -3.08 6.00 6.00
N HIS A 44 -3.30 7.20 5.47
CA HIS A 44 -4.54 7.95 5.69
C HIS A 44 -5.76 7.21 5.17
N ARG A 45 -5.70 6.59 3.99
CA ARG A 45 -6.82 5.78 3.46
C ARG A 45 -7.15 4.58 4.37
N ILE A 46 -6.12 3.95 4.94
CA ILE A 46 -6.31 2.83 5.87
C ILE A 46 -6.88 3.33 7.20
N LEU A 47 -6.39 4.46 7.71
CA LEU A 47 -6.92 5.07 8.92
C LEU A 47 -8.37 5.54 8.73
N ASP A 48 -8.69 6.16 7.61
CA ASP A 48 -10.06 6.57 7.27
C ASP A 48 -10.98 5.35 7.14
N ALA A 49 -10.50 4.25 6.55
CA ALA A 49 -11.25 3.01 6.46
C ALA A 49 -11.44 2.34 7.82
N LEU A 50 -10.43 2.42 8.71
CA LEU A 50 -10.52 1.91 10.08
C LEU A 50 -11.46 2.77 10.94
N ASP A 51 -11.43 4.09 10.79
CA ASP A 51 -12.34 5.00 11.49
C ASP A 51 -13.79 4.82 11.01
N ASP A 52 -13.99 4.58 9.71
CA ASP A 52 -15.29 4.24 9.13
C ASP A 52 -15.80 2.88 9.64
N TYR A 53 -14.92 1.87 9.72
CA TYR A 53 -15.24 0.56 10.32
C TYR A 53 -15.54 0.69 11.81
N ARG A 54 -14.77 1.51 12.52
CA ARG A 54 -14.95 1.77 13.95
C ARG A 54 -16.26 2.51 14.25
N ALA A 55 -16.69 3.43 13.39
CA ALA A 55 -17.97 4.11 13.50
C ALA A 55 -19.15 3.15 13.34
N ILE A 56 -19.01 2.12 12.49
CA ILE A 56 -20.05 1.11 12.23
C ILE A 56 -20.10 0.06 13.35
N VAL A 57 -18.92 -0.43 13.80
CA VAL A 57 -18.83 -1.46 14.87
C VAL A 57 -18.99 -0.85 16.26
N GLY A 58 -18.81 0.46 16.40
CA GLY A 58 -18.96 1.19 17.65
C GLY A 58 -20.43 1.43 18.05
N ASP A 59 -21.34 1.32 17.11
CA ASP A 59 -22.79 1.46 17.35
C ASP A 59 -23.35 0.10 17.77
N ARG A 60 -23.41 -0.12 19.08
CA ARG A 60 -23.79 -1.40 19.71
C ARG A 60 -25.26 -1.80 19.52
N ASP A 61 -26.06 -0.93 18.92
CA ASP A 61 -27.50 -1.14 18.74
C ASP A 61 -27.89 -1.66 17.35
N LEU A 62 -26.94 -1.78 16.41
CA LEU A 62 -27.19 -2.30 15.07
C LEU A 62 -26.93 -3.81 15.00
N SER A 63 -27.88 -4.56 14.43
CA SER A 63 -27.72 -5.99 14.15
C SER A 63 -26.61 -6.23 13.11
N LEU A 64 -26.01 -7.42 13.09
CA LEU A 64 -24.94 -7.78 12.14
C LEU A 64 -25.33 -7.56 10.68
N ASP A 65 -26.61 -7.82 10.34
CA ASP A 65 -27.14 -7.63 8.99
C ASP A 65 -27.25 -6.14 8.60
N GLU A 66 -27.64 -5.27 9.53
CA GLU A 66 -27.72 -3.82 9.32
C GLU A 66 -26.32 -3.18 9.19
N GLN A 67 -25.33 -3.74 9.90
CA GLN A 67 -23.93 -3.33 9.76
C GLN A 67 -23.38 -3.68 8.37
N GLU A 68 -23.71 -4.88 7.84
CA GLU A 68 -23.30 -5.33 6.51
C GLU A 68 -23.96 -4.52 5.39
N GLU A 69 -25.24 -4.16 5.54
CA GLU A 69 -25.95 -3.27 4.60
C GLU A 69 -25.39 -1.84 4.64
N ALA A 70 -25.05 -1.30 5.81
CA ALA A 70 -24.48 0.03 5.95
C ALA A 70 -23.09 0.12 5.26
N VAL A 71 -22.26 -0.92 5.39
CA VAL A 71 -20.96 -1.05 4.70
C VAL A 71 -21.16 -1.12 3.19
N LYS A 72 -22.07 -1.97 2.69
CA LYS A 72 -22.39 -2.09 1.26
C LYS A 72 -22.92 -0.77 0.67
N LYS A 73 -23.77 -0.06 1.40
CA LYS A 73 -24.35 1.22 0.98
C LYS A 73 -23.32 2.35 0.93
N LYS A 74 -22.33 2.36 1.83
CA LYS A 74 -21.24 3.32 1.85
C LYS A 74 -20.22 3.04 0.72
N GLN A 75 -19.89 1.77 0.48
CA GLN A 75 -19.07 1.34 -0.66
C GLN A 75 -19.71 1.68 -2.01
N SER A 76 -21.02 1.48 -2.16
CA SER A 76 -21.73 1.85 -3.40
C SER A 76 -21.77 3.36 -3.63
N LYS A 77 -21.90 4.17 -2.57
CA LYS A 77 -21.83 5.65 -2.66
C LYS A 77 -20.43 6.15 -3.01
N LEU A 78 -19.36 5.54 -2.45
CA LEU A 78 -17.98 5.85 -2.79
C LEU A 78 -17.66 5.46 -4.24
N ALA A 79 -18.11 4.30 -4.70
CA ALA A 79 -17.97 3.85 -6.08
C ALA A 79 -18.73 4.78 -7.05
N SER A 80 -19.95 5.23 -6.71
CA SER A 80 -20.73 6.15 -7.54
C SER A 80 -20.13 7.58 -7.58
N LYS A 81 -19.49 8.04 -6.50
CA LYS A 81 -18.80 9.32 -6.42
C LYS A 81 -17.47 9.30 -7.20
N ALA A 82 -16.76 8.18 -7.18
CA ALA A 82 -15.57 7.94 -8.00
C ALA A 82 -15.93 7.85 -9.50
N ALA A 83 -17.06 7.26 -9.85
CA ALA A 83 -17.54 7.16 -11.24
C ALA A 83 -17.98 8.50 -11.86
N LYS A 84 -18.27 9.53 -11.05
CA LYS A 84 -18.67 10.87 -11.52
C LYS A 84 -17.53 11.87 -11.70
N ALA A 85 -16.30 11.52 -11.32
CA ALA A 85 -15.14 12.41 -11.36
C ALA A 85 -14.26 12.11 -12.58
N ILE A 86 -14.29 12.99 -13.59
CA ILE A 86 -13.36 13.19 -14.72
C ILE A 86 -13.37 12.08 -15.80
N PRO A 87 -13.38 12.38 -17.10
CA PRO A 87 -13.21 11.39 -18.16
C PRO A 87 -11.82 10.74 -18.04
N MET A 88 -11.79 9.59 -17.42
CA MET A 88 -10.59 8.78 -17.26
C MET A 88 -10.18 8.20 -18.61
N GLY A 89 -8.88 8.31 -18.96
CA GLY A 89 -8.32 7.57 -20.09
C GLY A 89 -8.54 6.06 -19.93
N GLN A 90 -8.54 5.32 -21.05
CA GLN A 90 -8.85 3.86 -21.06
C GLN A 90 -8.05 3.07 -20.02
N GLY A 91 -6.76 3.38 -19.85
CA GLY A 91 -5.89 2.71 -18.87
C GLY A 91 -6.30 2.97 -17.42
N GLN A 92 -6.74 4.17 -17.08
CA GLN A 92 -7.18 4.52 -15.74
C GLN A 92 -8.51 3.84 -15.39
N SER A 93 -9.44 3.78 -16.36
CA SER A 93 -10.70 3.05 -16.21
C SER A 93 -10.46 1.53 -16.04
N PHE A 94 -9.51 0.97 -16.79
CA PHE A 94 -9.10 -0.43 -16.69
C PHE A 94 -8.51 -0.72 -15.31
N PHE A 95 -7.58 0.13 -14.83
CA PHE A 95 -6.97 -0.03 -13.50
C PHE A 95 -8.01 -0.04 -12.39
N VAL A 96 -8.97 0.88 -12.40
CA VAL A 96 -10.04 0.93 -11.38
C VAL A 96 -10.88 -0.35 -11.39
N LYS A 97 -11.22 -0.88 -12.57
CA LYS A 97 -11.95 -2.15 -12.70
C LYS A 97 -11.12 -3.33 -12.19
N MET A 98 -9.83 -3.37 -12.55
CA MET A 98 -8.88 -4.37 -12.11
C MET A 98 -8.78 -4.38 -10.58
N ASP A 99 -8.51 -3.23 -9.98
CA ASP A 99 -8.35 -3.09 -8.53
C ASP A 99 -9.62 -3.52 -7.78
N ALA A 100 -10.80 -3.10 -8.25
CA ALA A 100 -12.06 -3.50 -7.67
C ALA A 100 -12.32 -5.02 -7.77
N ARG A 101 -12.01 -5.64 -8.93
CA ARG A 101 -12.20 -7.08 -9.15
C ARG A 101 -11.21 -7.90 -8.32
N VAL A 102 -9.94 -7.51 -8.30
CA VAL A 102 -8.89 -8.17 -7.51
C VAL A 102 -9.19 -8.12 -6.01
N ASN A 103 -9.66 -6.98 -5.50
CA ASN A 103 -10.05 -6.85 -4.10
C ASN A 103 -11.30 -7.67 -3.74
N LYS A 104 -12.23 -7.82 -4.67
CA LYS A 104 -13.46 -8.60 -4.46
C LYS A 104 -13.20 -10.10 -4.48
N GLU A 105 -12.49 -10.58 -5.50
CA GLU A 105 -12.28 -12.01 -5.76
C GLU A 105 -11.03 -12.56 -5.07
N LYS A 106 -10.10 -11.68 -4.67
CA LYS A 106 -8.86 -11.97 -3.92
C LYS A 106 -7.96 -13.03 -4.57
N PRO A 107 -7.71 -13.00 -5.89
CA PRO A 107 -6.85 -13.97 -6.55
C PRO A 107 -5.41 -13.93 -6.04
N PHE A 108 -5.00 -12.84 -5.42
CA PHE A 108 -3.68 -12.65 -4.82
C PHE A 108 -3.39 -13.56 -3.63
N MET A 109 -4.39 -14.27 -3.10
CA MET A 109 -4.18 -15.28 -2.05
C MET A 109 -3.50 -16.54 -2.58
N ASP A 110 -3.47 -16.74 -3.90
CA ASP A 110 -2.63 -17.76 -4.52
C ASP A 110 -1.15 -17.33 -4.48
N PRO A 111 -0.23 -18.13 -3.88
CA PRO A 111 1.19 -17.80 -3.81
C PRO A 111 1.87 -17.62 -5.17
N ASP A 112 1.35 -18.26 -6.22
CA ASP A 112 1.89 -18.21 -7.57
C ASP A 112 1.24 -17.13 -8.45
N PHE A 113 0.31 -16.35 -7.89
CA PHE A 113 -0.33 -15.24 -8.59
C PHE A 113 0.70 -14.14 -8.90
N ASP A 114 0.94 -13.90 -10.18
CA ASP A 114 1.93 -12.99 -10.74
C ASP A 114 1.34 -12.04 -11.79
N GLN A 115 2.17 -11.31 -12.54
CA GLN A 115 1.76 -10.41 -13.61
C GLN A 115 0.97 -11.13 -14.70
N LYS A 116 1.41 -12.34 -15.09
CA LYS A 116 0.76 -13.12 -16.12
C LYS A 116 -0.62 -13.58 -15.68
N SER A 117 -0.69 -14.11 -14.47
CA SER A 117 -1.95 -14.52 -13.84
C SER A 117 -2.91 -13.35 -13.68
N LEU A 118 -2.40 -12.15 -13.36
CA LEU A 118 -3.20 -10.92 -13.25
C LEU A 118 -3.76 -10.49 -14.62
N ALA A 119 -2.98 -10.57 -15.69
CA ALA A 119 -3.44 -10.27 -17.04
C ALA A 119 -4.50 -11.29 -17.50
N GLU A 120 -4.28 -12.57 -17.28
CA GLU A 120 -5.23 -13.65 -17.56
C GLU A 120 -6.53 -13.47 -16.75
N PHE A 121 -6.41 -13.14 -15.48
CA PHE A 121 -7.57 -12.83 -14.61
C PHE A 121 -8.39 -11.67 -15.15
N MET A 122 -7.76 -10.69 -15.79
CA MET A 122 -8.43 -9.54 -16.42
C MET A 122 -8.85 -9.83 -17.86
N GLU A 123 -8.68 -11.06 -18.34
CA GLU A 123 -9.08 -11.54 -19.70
C GLU A 123 -8.35 -10.77 -20.82
N VAL A 124 -7.10 -10.38 -20.56
CA VAL A 124 -6.23 -9.73 -21.55
C VAL A 124 -4.87 -10.44 -21.61
N ASP A 125 -4.19 -10.32 -22.73
CA ASP A 125 -2.79 -10.74 -22.81
C ASP A 125 -1.86 -9.77 -22.09
N VAL A 126 -0.66 -10.22 -21.71
CA VAL A 126 0.32 -9.43 -20.95
C VAL A 126 0.73 -8.16 -21.69
N GLU A 127 0.83 -8.20 -23.02
CA GLU A 127 1.21 -7.03 -23.82
C GLU A 127 0.13 -5.95 -23.76
N THR A 128 -1.13 -6.34 -23.91
CA THR A 128 -2.28 -5.44 -23.77
C THR A 128 -2.40 -4.91 -22.35
N PHE A 129 -2.19 -5.76 -21.33
CA PHE A 129 -2.14 -5.35 -19.93
C PHE A 129 -1.08 -4.26 -19.70
N CYS A 130 0.14 -4.44 -20.18
CA CYS A 130 1.22 -3.45 -20.07
C CYS A 130 0.90 -2.12 -20.78
N LYS A 131 0.21 -2.18 -21.92
CA LYS A 131 -0.26 -0.96 -22.62
C LYS A 131 -1.34 -0.22 -21.86
N LEU A 132 -2.27 -0.94 -21.23
CA LEU A 132 -3.38 -0.37 -20.45
C LEU A 132 -2.89 0.18 -19.10
N VAL A 133 -1.91 -0.48 -18.48
CA VAL A 133 -1.37 -0.08 -17.17
C VAL A 133 0.16 0.02 -17.26
N PRO A 134 0.73 1.06 -17.89
CA PRO A 134 2.18 1.19 -18.11
C PRO A 134 3.01 1.16 -16.83
N ARG A 135 2.40 1.48 -15.68
CA ARG A 135 3.03 1.42 -14.36
C ARG A 135 3.45 -0.01 -13.99
N TYR A 136 2.75 -1.02 -14.50
CA TYR A 136 2.97 -2.43 -14.20
C TYR A 136 3.55 -3.21 -15.39
N THR A 137 4.24 -2.53 -16.30
CA THR A 137 5.04 -3.17 -17.37
C THR A 137 6.18 -3.98 -16.78
N ASP A 138 6.77 -3.50 -15.69
CA ASP A 138 7.78 -4.20 -14.92
C ASP A 138 7.11 -5.25 -14.02
N PRO A 139 7.46 -6.56 -14.16
CA PRO A 139 6.92 -7.62 -13.29
C PRO A 139 7.16 -7.38 -11.80
N GLU A 140 8.29 -6.78 -11.42
CA GLU A 140 8.60 -6.45 -10.02
C GLU A 140 7.59 -5.46 -9.44
N ARG A 141 7.21 -4.45 -10.21
CA ARG A 141 6.18 -3.48 -9.79
C ARG A 141 4.79 -4.08 -9.67
N THR A 142 4.49 -5.04 -10.53
CA THR A 142 3.24 -5.81 -10.41
C THR A 142 3.27 -6.67 -9.16
N LEU A 143 4.40 -7.31 -8.86
CA LEU A 143 4.57 -8.09 -7.65
C LEU A 143 4.51 -7.22 -6.39
N GLU A 144 5.06 -6.00 -6.41
CA GLU A 144 4.90 -5.03 -5.32
C GLU A 144 3.41 -4.69 -5.06
N TYR A 145 2.64 -4.49 -6.13
CA TYR A 145 1.19 -4.25 -6.03
C TYR A 145 0.47 -5.46 -5.43
N ILE A 146 0.73 -6.67 -5.92
CA ILE A 146 0.16 -7.92 -5.39
C ILE A 146 0.52 -8.10 -3.92
N ASN A 147 1.80 -7.89 -3.57
CA ASN A 147 2.28 -8.02 -2.20
C ASN A 147 1.69 -6.95 -1.26
N SER A 148 1.37 -5.74 -1.75
CA SER A 148 0.66 -4.76 -0.94
C SER A 148 -0.77 -5.19 -0.61
N LEU A 149 -1.49 -5.79 -1.56
CA LEU A 149 -2.81 -6.36 -1.32
C LEU A 149 -2.79 -7.53 -0.32
N ARG A 150 -1.79 -8.41 -0.46
CA ARG A 150 -1.55 -9.49 0.51
C ARG A 150 -1.27 -8.95 1.91
N ALA A 151 -0.44 -7.92 2.03
CA ALA A 151 -0.10 -7.30 3.31
C ALA A 151 -1.33 -6.60 3.94
N GLU A 152 -2.15 -5.92 3.15
CA GLU A 152 -3.41 -5.32 3.62
C GLU A 152 -4.39 -6.38 4.13
N HIS A 153 -4.48 -7.51 3.42
CA HIS A 153 -5.30 -8.63 3.87
C HIS A 153 -4.76 -9.24 5.17
N ALA A 154 -3.45 -9.40 5.27
CA ALA A 154 -2.79 -9.89 6.48
C ALA A 154 -3.00 -8.96 7.69
N ALA A 155 -2.98 -7.63 7.48
CA ALA A 155 -3.25 -6.67 8.54
C ALA A 155 -4.66 -6.83 9.12
N LYS A 156 -5.65 -7.13 8.28
CA LYS A 156 -7.03 -7.45 8.73
C LYS A 156 -7.06 -8.74 9.54
N MET A 157 -6.41 -9.81 9.04
CA MET A 157 -6.34 -11.08 9.76
C MET A 157 -5.64 -10.96 11.11
N LEU A 158 -4.57 -10.16 11.22
CA LEU A 158 -3.88 -9.89 12.47
C LEU A 158 -4.76 -9.17 13.51
N MET A 159 -5.72 -8.35 13.05
CA MET A 159 -6.68 -7.70 13.94
C MET A 159 -7.81 -8.63 14.38
N GLU A 160 -8.28 -9.48 13.48
CA GLU A 160 -9.43 -10.35 13.70
C GLU A 160 -9.04 -11.64 14.45
N HIS A 161 -7.82 -12.13 14.23
CA HIS A 161 -7.32 -13.42 14.69
C HIS A 161 -5.95 -13.28 15.36
N SER A 162 -5.93 -12.66 16.53
CA SER A 162 -4.70 -12.44 17.30
C SER A 162 -4.06 -13.74 17.86
N ASP A 163 -4.75 -14.87 17.78
CA ASP A 163 -4.34 -16.21 18.19
C ASP A 163 -3.63 -17.01 17.08
N TYR A 164 -3.69 -16.54 15.82
CA TYR A 164 -3.04 -17.23 14.72
C TYR A 164 -1.52 -16.97 14.71
N SER A 165 -0.76 -18.00 14.28
CA SER A 165 0.69 -17.83 14.08
C SER A 165 0.99 -16.97 12.86
N MET A 166 2.15 -16.30 12.87
CA MET A 166 2.60 -15.46 11.74
C MET A 166 2.77 -16.28 10.46
N GLU A 167 3.23 -17.53 10.58
CA GLU A 167 3.39 -18.47 9.47
C GLU A 167 2.03 -18.82 8.85
N TYR A 168 1.03 -19.05 9.70
CA TYR A 168 -0.33 -19.34 9.24
C TYR A 168 -0.92 -18.15 8.50
N ILE A 169 -0.84 -16.95 9.08
CA ILE A 169 -1.33 -15.72 8.43
C ILE A 169 -0.61 -15.49 7.10
N ALA A 170 0.72 -15.63 7.06
CA ALA A 170 1.50 -15.47 5.85
C ALA A 170 1.02 -16.42 4.74
N SER A 171 0.82 -17.71 5.06
CA SER A 171 0.35 -18.71 4.10
C SER A 171 -1.07 -18.42 3.60
N GLN A 172 -2.00 -18.04 4.49
CA GLN A 172 -3.36 -17.70 4.14
C GLN A 172 -3.48 -16.44 3.27
N CYS A 173 -2.50 -15.54 3.38
CA CYS A 173 -2.42 -14.32 2.56
C CYS A 173 -1.65 -14.50 1.24
N GLY A 174 -1.26 -15.73 0.88
CA GLY A 174 -0.59 -16.03 -0.39
C GLY A 174 0.92 -15.74 -0.38
N PHE A 175 1.57 -15.63 0.77
CA PHE A 175 3.02 -15.52 0.84
C PHE A 175 3.68 -16.91 0.85
N LYS A 176 4.73 -17.08 0.01
CA LYS A 176 5.48 -18.34 -0.08
C LYS A 176 6.28 -18.67 1.19
N ASN A 177 6.64 -17.65 1.97
CA ASN A 177 7.39 -17.83 3.22
C ASN A 177 7.26 -16.58 4.11
N LEU A 178 7.62 -16.75 5.38
CA LEU A 178 7.57 -15.69 6.40
C LEU A 178 8.49 -14.50 6.09
N ALA A 179 9.63 -14.72 5.43
CA ALA A 179 10.56 -13.65 5.08
C ALA A 179 9.93 -12.71 4.03
N ALA A 180 9.29 -13.25 2.98
CA ALA A 180 8.57 -12.48 1.99
C ALA A 180 7.40 -11.70 2.61
N PHE A 181 6.65 -12.33 3.54
CA PHE A 181 5.60 -11.67 4.30
C PHE A 181 6.13 -10.48 5.10
N ASN A 182 7.16 -10.70 5.93
CA ASN A 182 7.74 -9.64 6.75
C ASN A 182 8.25 -8.46 5.90
N SER A 183 8.91 -8.75 4.79
CA SER A 183 9.41 -7.73 3.87
C SER A 183 8.29 -6.92 3.23
N ALA A 184 7.26 -7.60 2.70
CA ALA A 184 6.12 -6.97 2.07
C ALA A 184 5.29 -6.15 3.08
N PHE A 185 5.07 -6.69 4.28
CA PHE A 185 4.35 -5.99 5.33
C PHE A 185 5.09 -4.74 5.80
N LYS A 186 6.41 -4.86 6.04
CA LYS A 186 7.24 -3.71 6.39
C LYS A 186 7.31 -2.67 5.25
N PHE A 187 7.31 -3.12 4.01
CA PHE A 187 7.24 -2.22 2.86
C PHE A 187 5.91 -1.46 2.81
N ALA A 188 4.79 -2.13 3.06
CA ALA A 188 3.44 -1.56 3.01
C ALA A 188 3.15 -0.63 4.20
N PHE A 189 3.49 -1.05 5.42
CA PHE A 189 3.10 -0.38 6.67
C PHE A 189 4.24 0.34 7.39
N GLY A 190 5.49 0.12 7.00
CA GLY A 190 6.68 0.73 7.64
C GLY A 190 7.12 0.04 8.92
N ILE A 191 6.35 -0.90 9.46
CA ILE A 191 6.60 -1.65 10.70
C ILE A 191 6.48 -3.15 10.45
N THR A 192 7.00 -3.98 11.36
CA THR A 192 6.87 -5.43 11.24
C THR A 192 5.46 -5.91 11.62
N PRO A 193 5.01 -7.09 11.12
CA PRO A 193 3.73 -7.68 11.53
C PRO A 193 3.62 -7.85 13.05
N THR A 194 4.72 -8.21 13.71
CA THR A 194 4.77 -8.40 15.17
C THR A 194 4.57 -7.09 15.91
N ASP A 195 5.21 -6.00 15.45
CA ASP A 195 5.04 -4.67 16.04
C ASP A 195 3.62 -4.16 15.83
N TYR A 196 3.06 -4.40 14.64
CA TYR A 196 1.68 -4.07 14.30
C TYR A 196 0.69 -4.76 15.25
N MET A 197 0.82 -6.07 15.44
CA MET A 197 -0.02 -6.86 16.34
C MET A 197 0.12 -6.40 17.79
N SER A 198 1.34 -6.08 18.25
CA SER A 198 1.60 -5.55 19.59
C SER A 198 0.91 -4.21 19.81
N GLY A 199 0.98 -3.31 18.84
CA GLY A 199 0.30 -2.01 18.89
C GLY A 199 -1.23 -2.15 18.94
N VAL A 200 -1.78 -3.01 18.10
CA VAL A 200 -3.22 -3.32 18.09
C VAL A 200 -3.66 -3.91 19.45
N SER A 201 -2.92 -4.88 19.99
CA SER A 201 -3.22 -5.51 21.29
C SER A 201 -3.20 -4.49 22.43
N GLN A 202 -2.28 -3.54 22.43
CA GLN A 202 -2.22 -2.46 23.43
C GLN A 202 -3.42 -1.52 23.34
N MET A 203 -3.88 -1.18 22.14
CA MET A 203 -5.06 -0.37 21.92
C MET A 203 -6.32 -1.04 22.48
N PHE A 204 -6.48 -2.35 22.25
CA PHE A 204 -7.62 -3.10 22.81
C PHE A 204 -7.57 -3.25 24.34
N LYS A 205 -6.36 -3.44 24.92
CA LYS A 205 -6.18 -3.49 26.38
C LYS A 205 -6.53 -2.15 27.04
N LYS A 206 -6.08 -1.03 26.48
CA LYS A 206 -6.37 0.31 26.99
C LYS A 206 -7.87 0.65 26.96
N LYS A 207 -8.63 0.06 26.05
CA LYS A 207 -10.08 0.22 25.94
C LYS A 207 -10.85 -0.61 26.98
N LYS A 208 -10.25 -1.68 27.54
CA LYS A 208 -10.89 -2.59 28.51
C LYS A 208 -10.71 -2.14 29.95
N ASP A 209 -9.79 -1.21 30.26
CA ASP A 209 -9.56 -0.64 31.59
C ASP A 209 -9.56 0.90 31.51
N PRO A 210 -10.74 1.55 31.51
CA PRO A 210 -10.86 3.01 31.52
C PRO A 210 -10.84 3.51 32.98
N ARG A 211 -9.81 3.21 33.75
CA ARG A 211 -9.62 3.85 35.06
C ARG A 211 -8.58 4.95 34.95
N PRO A 212 -8.91 6.14 35.52
CA PRO A 212 -8.03 7.31 35.55
C PRO A 212 -6.77 7.07 36.34
#